data_03de5cdca040e0fdbae47f0fa927d2eb
#
_entry.id   03de5cdca040e0fdbae47f0fa927d2eb
#
_cell.length_a   1.000
_cell.length_b   1.000
_cell.length_c   1.000
_cell.angle_alpha   90.00
_cell.angle_beta   90.00
_cell.angle_gamma   90.00
#
_symmetry.space_group_name_H-M   'P 1'
#
loop_
_entity.id
_entity.type
_entity.pdbx_description
1 polymer ?
#
loop_
_entity_poly.entity_id
_entity_poly.type
_entity_poly.pdbx_seq_one_letter_code
_entity_poly.pdbx_strand_id
1 'polypeptide(L)'
;LKPGLGSSEYRTKTWSKCVSETEVRTVDDVLTLHKSRPNKERDIEIYKRAIELWNDGHKRLNYNDLPEELKTHKNRHSFVDSFKVVEGDESCCHTVLAHLSKDGNYFIHPDIEQHRSITVREAARIQSFPDSYYFEGPRTAQFVQVGNAVPPLMAKGIALGIAEQLEHRQE
;
A
#
# COMPACT_ATOMS: atom_id res chain seq x y z
N LEU A 1 17.74 3.68 -16.55
CA LEU A 1 16.70 2.67 -16.27
C LEU A 1 16.71 1.58 -17.32
N LYS A 2 16.53 0.32 -16.93
CA LYS A 2 16.36 -0.78 -17.88
C LYS A 2 15.03 -0.59 -18.62
N PRO A 3 14.95 -0.81 -19.95
CA PRO A 3 13.69 -0.71 -20.68
C PRO A 3 12.58 -1.55 -20.03
N GLY A 4 11.38 -0.99 -19.92
CA GLY A 4 10.20 -1.66 -19.36
C GLY A 4 10.07 -1.66 -17.84
N LEU A 5 11.01 -1.05 -17.09
CA LEU A 5 10.94 -1.01 -15.62
C LEU A 5 10.19 0.20 -15.06
N GLY A 6 9.82 1.17 -15.88
CA GLY A 6 9.12 2.35 -15.40
C GLY A 6 8.51 3.19 -16.51
N SER A 7 7.81 4.23 -16.10
CA SER A 7 7.21 5.23 -16.96
C SER A 7 7.53 6.62 -16.42
N SER A 8 7.88 7.55 -17.31
CA SER A 8 8.04 8.96 -16.98
C SER A 8 6.70 9.71 -16.91
N GLU A 9 5.61 9.07 -17.37
CA GLU A 9 4.29 9.70 -17.41
C GLU A 9 3.48 9.33 -16.19
N TYR A 10 2.94 10.34 -15.52
CA TYR A 10 1.98 10.20 -14.45
C TYR A 10 0.59 10.57 -14.96
N ARG A 11 -0.40 9.75 -14.71
CA ARG A 11 -1.78 9.99 -15.13
C ARG A 11 -2.42 11.18 -14.43
N THR A 12 -2.01 11.47 -13.21
CA THR A 12 -2.50 12.60 -12.44
C THR A 12 -1.38 13.57 -12.14
N LYS A 13 -1.63 14.85 -12.41
CA LYS A 13 -0.72 15.96 -12.05
C LYS A 13 -0.97 16.49 -10.64
N THR A 14 -2.07 16.07 -10.00
CA THR A 14 -2.41 16.44 -8.63
C THR A 14 -1.66 15.54 -7.66
N TRP A 15 -0.97 16.17 -6.73
CA TRP A 15 -0.22 15.52 -5.68
C TRP A 15 -0.96 15.71 -4.35
N SER A 16 -1.02 14.67 -3.55
CA SER A 16 -1.52 14.84 -2.18
C SER A 16 -0.54 15.73 -1.40
N LYS A 17 -1.06 16.44 -0.40
CA LYS A 17 -0.25 17.28 0.48
C LYS A 17 0.91 16.50 1.10
N CYS A 18 0.66 15.27 1.53
CA CYS A 18 1.68 14.38 2.08
C CYS A 18 2.84 14.14 1.09
N VAL A 19 2.56 13.87 -0.18
CA VAL A 19 3.59 13.61 -1.20
C VAL A 19 4.42 14.85 -1.49
N SER A 20 3.81 16.05 -1.52
CA SER A 20 4.50 17.30 -1.77
C SER A 20 5.36 17.78 -0.60
N GLU A 21 4.93 17.49 0.65
CA GLU A 21 5.64 17.92 1.86
C GLU A 21 6.74 16.97 2.33
N THR A 22 6.72 15.70 1.88
CA THR A 22 7.60 14.65 2.41
C THR A 22 8.73 14.23 1.49
N GLU A 23 8.91 14.87 0.35
CA GLU A 23 9.94 14.50 -0.65
C GLU A 23 9.86 13.04 -1.14
N VAL A 24 8.72 12.37 -0.92
CA VAL A 24 8.50 11.00 -1.40
C VAL A 24 8.55 10.95 -2.93
N ARG A 25 8.21 12.07 -3.59
CA ARG A 25 8.24 12.20 -5.03
C ARG A 25 8.74 13.55 -5.47
N THR A 26 9.62 13.55 -6.48
CA THR A 26 10.11 14.75 -7.18
C THR A 26 9.58 14.80 -8.62
N VAL A 27 9.76 15.94 -9.30
CA VAL A 27 9.30 16.12 -10.68
C VAL A 27 10.06 15.25 -11.68
N ASP A 28 11.28 14.85 -11.34
CA ASP A 28 12.16 14.05 -12.19
C ASP A 28 12.04 12.54 -11.92
N ASP A 29 11.25 12.14 -10.92
CA ASP A 29 11.09 10.73 -10.57
C ASP A 29 10.34 9.95 -11.66
N VAL A 30 10.87 8.78 -11.99
CA VAL A 30 10.25 7.84 -12.92
C VAL A 30 9.37 6.86 -12.13
N LEU A 31 8.12 6.73 -12.55
CA LEU A 31 7.19 5.78 -11.94
C LEU A 31 7.61 4.34 -12.24
N THR A 32 8.18 3.66 -11.26
CA THR A 32 8.59 2.25 -11.33
C THR A 32 7.72 1.37 -10.42
N LEU A 33 7.74 0.05 -10.63
CA LEU A 33 7.07 -0.94 -9.76
C LEU A 33 5.55 -0.75 -9.63
N HIS A 34 4.93 -0.04 -10.58
CA HIS A 34 3.51 0.28 -10.58
C HIS A 34 2.72 -0.66 -11.52
N LYS A 35 2.86 -1.96 -11.28
CA LYS A 35 2.11 -3.00 -11.99
C LYS A 35 1.27 -3.80 -10.99
N SER A 36 -0.05 -3.82 -11.19
CA SER A 36 -0.98 -4.57 -10.36
C SER A 36 -0.74 -6.08 -10.42
N ARG A 37 -1.22 -6.80 -9.40
CA ARG A 37 -1.31 -8.27 -9.45
C ARG A 37 -2.43 -8.67 -10.41
N PRO A 38 -2.30 -9.82 -11.08
CA PRO A 38 -3.47 -10.45 -11.68
C PRO A 38 -4.40 -10.94 -10.54
N ASN A 39 -5.66 -10.56 -10.62
CA ASN A 39 -6.70 -11.01 -9.70
C ASN A 39 -7.65 -11.95 -10.45
N LYS A 40 -8.22 -12.93 -9.75
CA LYS A 40 -9.29 -13.78 -10.29
C LYS A 40 -10.60 -13.01 -10.31
N GLU A 41 -11.51 -13.33 -11.20
CA GLU A 41 -12.84 -12.69 -11.31
C GLU A 41 -13.57 -12.65 -9.97
N ARG A 42 -13.51 -13.76 -9.22
CA ARG A 42 -14.07 -13.84 -7.87
C ARG A 42 -13.46 -12.81 -6.91
N ASP A 43 -12.15 -12.63 -6.94
CA ASP A 43 -11.48 -11.70 -6.05
C ASP A 43 -11.81 -10.25 -6.43
N ILE A 44 -11.97 -9.98 -7.73
CA ILE A 44 -12.44 -8.69 -8.25
C ILE A 44 -13.85 -8.37 -7.74
N GLU A 45 -14.76 -9.34 -7.76
CA GLU A 45 -16.12 -9.17 -7.24
C GLU A 45 -16.14 -8.88 -5.73
N ILE A 46 -15.27 -9.55 -4.96
CA ILE A 46 -15.15 -9.28 -3.52
C ILE A 46 -14.54 -7.88 -3.29
N TYR A 47 -13.55 -7.49 -4.07
CA TYR A 47 -12.93 -6.16 -3.95
C TYR A 47 -13.93 -5.05 -4.25
N LYS A 48 -14.73 -5.21 -5.29
CA LYS A 48 -15.81 -4.28 -5.62
C LYS A 48 -16.73 -4.06 -4.42
N ARG A 49 -17.25 -5.13 -3.83
CA ARG A 49 -18.13 -5.07 -2.64
C ARG A 49 -17.43 -4.41 -1.45
N ALA A 50 -16.16 -4.71 -1.23
CA ALA A 50 -15.38 -4.09 -0.15
C ALA A 50 -15.25 -2.58 -0.34
N ILE A 51 -14.97 -2.13 -1.58
CA ILE A 51 -14.85 -0.71 -1.91
C ILE A 51 -16.20 0.00 -1.80
N GLU A 52 -17.29 -0.62 -2.29
CA GLU A 52 -18.64 -0.07 -2.17
C GLU A 52 -19.04 0.17 -0.70
N LEU A 53 -18.79 -0.82 0.17
CA LEU A 53 -19.05 -0.70 1.61
C LEU A 53 -18.20 0.38 2.27
N TRP A 54 -16.93 0.50 1.85
CA TRP A 54 -16.04 1.54 2.34
C TRP A 54 -16.53 2.93 1.95
N ASN A 55 -16.89 3.13 0.68
CA ASN A 55 -17.37 4.40 0.16
C ASN A 55 -18.74 4.81 0.74
N ASP A 56 -19.58 3.83 1.14
CA ASP A 56 -20.92 4.07 1.75
C ASP A 56 -20.85 4.37 3.27
N GLY A 57 -19.70 4.59 3.84
CA GLY A 57 -19.60 4.96 5.26
C GLY A 57 -18.51 4.24 6.03
N HIS A 58 -17.39 3.97 5.38
CA HIS A 58 -16.18 3.38 5.98
C HIS A 58 -16.42 2.03 6.65
N LYS A 59 -17.41 1.26 6.12
CA LYS A 59 -17.74 -0.06 6.64
C LYS A 59 -16.79 -1.10 6.08
N ARG A 60 -16.30 -1.98 6.94
CA ARG A 60 -15.46 -3.10 6.53
C ARG A 60 -16.31 -4.28 6.06
N LEU A 61 -15.85 -4.94 5.00
CA LEU A 61 -16.47 -6.16 4.51
C LEU A 61 -16.24 -7.30 5.53
N ASN A 62 -17.33 -7.88 6.02
CA ASN A 62 -17.26 -9.12 6.77
C ASN A 62 -17.33 -10.30 5.79
N TYR A 63 -16.31 -11.17 5.78
CA TYR A 63 -16.25 -12.31 4.88
C TYR A 63 -17.47 -13.25 4.98
N ASN A 64 -18.08 -13.35 6.17
CA ASN A 64 -19.24 -14.20 6.38
C ASN A 64 -20.53 -13.65 5.74
N ASP A 65 -20.56 -12.37 5.41
CA ASP A 65 -21.73 -11.73 4.75
C ASP A 65 -21.69 -11.89 3.22
N LEU A 66 -20.59 -12.41 2.67
CA LEU A 66 -20.50 -12.72 1.25
C LEU A 66 -21.44 -13.86 0.86
N PRO A 67 -21.91 -13.90 -0.42
CA PRO A 67 -22.56 -15.09 -1.00
C PRO A 67 -21.68 -16.34 -0.89
N GLU A 68 -22.29 -17.52 -0.73
CA GLU A 68 -21.55 -18.78 -0.54
C GLU A 68 -20.62 -19.11 -1.71
N GLU A 69 -20.97 -18.75 -2.94
CA GLU A 69 -20.14 -18.96 -4.14
C GLU A 69 -18.82 -18.17 -4.11
N LEU A 70 -18.77 -17.08 -3.33
CA LEU A 70 -17.56 -16.28 -3.13
C LEU A 70 -16.70 -16.76 -1.96
N LYS A 71 -17.27 -17.59 -1.07
CA LYS A 71 -16.61 -18.10 0.14
C LYS A 71 -15.83 -19.38 -0.15
N THR A 72 -14.52 -19.30 -0.28
CA THR A 72 -13.65 -20.47 -0.53
C THR A 72 -12.81 -20.90 0.67
N HIS A 73 -12.66 -20.04 1.67
CA HIS A 73 -11.91 -20.36 2.87
C HIS A 73 -12.70 -21.24 3.83
N LYS A 74 -12.08 -22.35 4.26
CA LYS A 74 -12.67 -23.27 5.24
C LYS A 74 -12.73 -22.67 6.64
N ASN A 75 -11.70 -21.92 7.03
CA ASN A 75 -11.64 -21.22 8.30
C ASN A 75 -12.33 -19.85 8.17
N ARG A 76 -13.57 -19.77 8.62
CA ARG A 76 -14.39 -18.56 8.56
C ARG A 76 -14.21 -17.65 9.79
N HIS A 77 -13.60 -18.12 10.87
CA HIS A 77 -13.41 -17.34 12.09
C HIS A 77 -12.20 -16.39 12.00
N SER A 78 -11.05 -16.88 11.55
CA SER A 78 -9.85 -16.04 11.42
C SER A 78 -9.81 -15.24 10.13
N PHE A 79 -10.71 -15.49 9.19
CA PHE A 79 -10.74 -14.83 7.86
C PHE A 79 -11.79 -13.72 7.75
N VAL A 80 -12.50 -13.43 8.83
CA VAL A 80 -13.65 -12.50 8.85
C VAL A 80 -13.29 -11.10 8.36
N ASP A 81 -12.14 -10.55 8.77
CA ASP A 81 -11.69 -9.18 8.48
C ASP A 81 -10.46 -9.19 7.56
N SER A 82 -10.50 -10.00 6.50
CA SER A 82 -9.35 -10.19 5.61
C SER A 82 -9.37 -9.33 4.34
N PHE A 83 -10.50 -8.68 4.03
CA PHE A 83 -10.65 -7.81 2.88
C PHE A 83 -10.72 -6.36 3.33
N LYS A 84 -9.58 -5.66 3.24
CA LYS A 84 -9.43 -4.29 3.73
C LYS A 84 -9.12 -3.34 2.60
N VAL A 85 -9.91 -2.29 2.51
CA VAL A 85 -9.63 -1.16 1.61
C VAL A 85 -8.58 -0.28 2.28
N VAL A 86 -7.61 0.20 1.51
CA VAL A 86 -6.66 1.20 1.97
C VAL A 86 -7.39 2.52 2.12
N GLU A 87 -7.27 3.14 3.28
CA GLU A 87 -7.89 4.42 3.61
C GLU A 87 -7.24 5.52 2.74
N GLY A 88 -7.92 5.91 1.65
CA GLY A 88 -7.40 6.89 0.68
C GLY A 88 -7.78 8.33 1.01
N ASP A 89 -8.79 8.52 1.82
CA ASP A 89 -9.38 9.79 2.26
C ASP A 89 -9.00 10.17 3.71
N GLU A 90 -8.33 9.26 4.42
CA GLU A 90 -7.82 9.47 5.77
C GLU A 90 -6.37 9.96 5.78
N SER A 91 -5.93 10.50 6.89
CA SER A 91 -4.55 10.98 7.07
C SER A 91 -3.50 9.88 7.10
N CYS A 92 -3.91 8.65 7.38
CA CYS A 92 -3.04 7.46 7.40
C CYS A 92 -3.86 6.21 7.05
N CYS A 93 -3.20 5.21 6.49
CA CYS A 93 -3.81 3.90 6.29
C CYS A 93 -3.50 2.95 7.46
N HIS A 94 -4.16 1.80 7.48
CA HIS A 94 -3.81 0.73 8.43
C HIS A 94 -2.38 0.22 8.21
N THR A 95 -1.77 -0.34 9.26
CA THR A 95 -0.38 -0.76 9.29
C THR A 95 -0.03 -1.73 8.15
N VAL A 96 1.02 -1.40 7.41
CA VAL A 96 1.58 -2.29 6.38
C VAL A 96 2.37 -3.41 7.06
N LEU A 97 1.97 -4.66 6.79
CA LEU A 97 2.56 -5.85 7.37
C LEU A 97 3.24 -6.72 6.29
N ALA A 98 4.13 -7.62 6.72
CA ALA A 98 4.81 -8.59 5.85
C ALA A 98 3.84 -9.47 5.02
N HIS A 99 2.58 -9.65 5.45
CA HIS A 99 1.53 -10.35 4.72
C HIS A 99 1.18 -9.72 3.37
N LEU A 100 1.56 -8.47 3.15
CA LEU A 100 1.41 -7.78 1.86
C LEU A 100 1.97 -8.60 0.68
N SER A 101 3.00 -9.42 0.93
CA SER A 101 3.61 -10.29 -0.07
C SER A 101 2.75 -11.51 -0.47
N LYS A 102 1.90 -12.00 0.43
CA LYS A 102 1.15 -13.25 0.24
C LYS A 102 -0.13 -13.04 -0.57
N ASP A 103 -0.99 -12.17 -0.09
CA ASP A 103 -2.23 -11.83 -0.78
C ASP A 103 -2.49 -10.31 -0.72
N GLY A 104 -3.26 -9.82 -1.68
CA GLY A 104 -3.59 -8.40 -1.77
C GLY A 104 -4.85 -8.01 -1.00
N ASN A 105 -5.50 -8.96 -0.35
CA ASN A 105 -6.83 -8.77 0.23
C ASN A 105 -6.85 -7.74 1.36
N TYR A 106 -5.75 -7.65 2.12
CA TYR A 106 -5.58 -6.67 3.18
C TYR A 106 -5.28 -5.24 2.70
N PHE A 107 -5.04 -5.07 1.39
CA PHE A 107 -4.61 -3.80 0.82
C PHE A 107 -5.30 -3.57 -0.53
N ILE A 108 -6.62 -3.46 -0.51
CA ILE A 108 -7.45 -3.20 -1.69
C ILE A 108 -7.36 -1.71 -2.02
N HIS A 109 -7.13 -1.37 -3.28
CA HIS A 109 -7.09 0.01 -3.76
C HIS A 109 -8.47 0.65 -3.61
N PRO A 110 -8.60 1.89 -3.09
CA PRO A 110 -9.91 2.49 -2.77
C PRO A 110 -10.72 2.92 -4.00
N ASP A 111 -10.10 3.06 -5.15
CA ASP A 111 -10.77 3.47 -6.38
C ASP A 111 -11.64 2.33 -6.93
N ILE A 112 -12.95 2.58 -6.98
CA ILE A 112 -13.98 1.63 -7.43
C ILE A 112 -13.79 1.20 -8.90
N GLU A 113 -13.16 2.01 -9.74
CA GLU A 113 -12.93 1.69 -11.14
C GLU A 113 -11.77 0.70 -11.36
N GLN A 114 -10.93 0.49 -10.34
CA GLN A 114 -9.72 -0.32 -10.48
C GLN A 114 -9.85 -1.76 -9.96
N HIS A 115 -10.70 -2.04 -8.99
CA HIS A 115 -11.01 -3.37 -8.43
C HIS A 115 -9.76 -4.25 -8.23
N ARG A 116 -8.70 -3.73 -7.64
CA ARG A 116 -7.40 -4.39 -7.48
C ARG A 116 -6.79 -4.17 -6.10
N SER A 117 -5.79 -4.94 -5.76
CA SER A 117 -4.90 -4.59 -4.65
C SER A 117 -3.87 -3.53 -5.07
N ILE A 118 -3.27 -2.88 -4.07
CA ILE A 118 -2.21 -1.90 -4.33
C ILE A 118 -0.97 -2.53 -4.97
N THR A 119 -0.23 -1.71 -5.69
CA THR A 119 1.04 -2.08 -6.32
C THR A 119 2.21 -1.97 -5.33
N VAL A 120 3.39 -2.46 -5.71
CA VAL A 120 4.61 -2.30 -4.89
C VAL A 120 4.93 -0.82 -4.68
N ARG A 121 4.78 0.02 -5.72
CA ARG A 121 5.03 1.47 -5.62
C ARG A 121 4.06 2.17 -4.67
N GLU A 122 2.78 1.84 -4.73
CA GLU A 122 1.78 2.37 -3.81
C GLU A 122 2.08 1.96 -2.37
N ALA A 123 2.42 0.70 -2.13
CA ALA A 123 2.83 0.22 -0.81
C ALA A 123 4.11 0.92 -0.31
N ALA A 124 5.08 1.13 -1.20
CA ALA A 124 6.32 1.84 -0.87
C ALA A 124 6.06 3.31 -0.47
N ARG A 125 5.15 4.00 -1.18
CA ARG A 125 4.74 5.38 -0.83
C ARG A 125 4.03 5.44 0.53
N ILE A 126 3.16 4.48 0.83
CA ILE A 126 2.51 4.35 2.15
C ILE A 126 3.57 4.21 3.24
N GLN A 127 4.63 3.47 2.98
CA GLN A 127 5.79 3.33 3.86
C GLN A 127 6.79 4.49 3.74
N SER A 128 6.44 5.58 3.09
CA SER A 128 7.27 6.78 2.89
C SER A 128 8.60 6.56 2.15
N PHE A 129 8.73 5.51 1.35
CA PHE A 129 9.88 5.37 0.45
C PHE A 129 9.79 6.36 -0.70
N PRO A 130 10.89 7.02 -1.07
CA PRO A 130 10.90 7.90 -2.24
C PRO A 130 10.71 7.13 -3.54
N ASP A 131 10.11 7.77 -4.54
CA ASP A 131 9.87 7.15 -5.86
C ASP A 131 11.17 6.78 -6.59
N SER A 132 12.26 7.46 -6.27
CA SER A 132 13.62 7.13 -6.74
C SER A 132 14.16 5.81 -6.18
N TYR A 133 13.61 5.31 -5.08
CA TYR A 133 14.04 4.03 -4.49
C TYR A 133 13.46 2.86 -5.28
N TYR A 134 14.33 1.97 -5.75
CA TYR A 134 13.95 0.78 -6.51
C TYR A 134 14.17 -0.50 -5.68
N PHE A 135 13.13 -1.33 -5.58
CA PHE A 135 13.20 -2.64 -4.92
C PHE A 135 13.58 -3.71 -5.95
N GLU A 136 14.63 -4.45 -5.70
CA GLU A 136 15.14 -5.49 -6.60
C GLU A 136 14.40 -6.82 -6.45
N GLY A 137 14.47 -7.64 -7.50
CA GLY A 137 13.92 -8.98 -7.52
C GLY A 137 12.47 -9.09 -8.02
N PRO A 138 11.85 -10.27 -7.90
CA PRO A 138 10.47 -10.49 -8.32
C PRO A 138 9.49 -9.78 -7.39
N ARG A 139 8.30 -9.45 -7.90
CA ARG A 139 7.27 -8.68 -7.19
C ARG A 139 7.00 -9.16 -5.75
N THR A 140 6.97 -10.48 -5.51
CA THR A 140 6.78 -11.03 -4.16
C THR A 140 7.91 -10.61 -3.21
N ALA A 141 9.16 -10.67 -3.66
CA ALA A 141 10.31 -10.22 -2.88
C ALA A 141 10.28 -8.71 -2.63
N GLN A 142 9.84 -7.93 -3.61
CA GLN A 142 9.67 -6.47 -3.46
C GLN A 142 8.63 -6.15 -2.38
N PHE A 143 7.49 -6.82 -2.37
CA PHE A 143 6.50 -6.67 -1.29
C PHE A 143 7.03 -7.10 0.09
N VAL A 144 7.84 -8.15 0.16
CA VAL A 144 8.50 -8.57 1.42
C VAL A 144 9.43 -7.47 1.92
N GLN A 145 10.22 -6.86 1.04
CA GLN A 145 11.13 -5.77 1.37
C GLN A 145 10.35 -4.56 1.93
N VAL A 146 9.28 -4.15 1.25
CA VAL A 146 8.42 -3.04 1.71
C VAL A 146 7.79 -3.36 3.07
N GLY A 147 7.20 -4.56 3.22
CA GLY A 147 6.46 -4.93 4.42
C GLY A 147 7.33 -5.16 5.67
N ASN A 148 8.62 -5.45 5.49
CA ASN A 148 9.58 -5.64 6.58
C ASN A 148 10.39 -4.38 6.89
N ALA A 149 10.26 -3.34 6.11
CA ALA A 149 11.04 -2.12 6.28
C ALA A 149 10.49 -1.25 7.41
N VAL A 150 11.38 -0.52 8.06
CA VAL A 150 11.01 0.65 8.85
C VAL A 150 10.77 1.81 7.87
N PRO A 151 9.65 2.53 7.95
CA PRO A 151 9.39 3.66 7.07
C PRO A 151 10.49 4.72 7.14
N PRO A 152 11.08 5.18 6.01
CA PRO A 152 12.20 6.12 6.03
C PRO A 152 11.94 7.41 6.82
N LEU A 153 10.75 8.00 6.74
CA LEU A 153 10.41 9.19 7.51
C LEU A 153 10.36 8.92 9.03
N MET A 154 9.88 7.76 9.44
CA MET A 154 9.90 7.32 10.83
C MET A 154 11.34 7.13 11.31
N ALA A 155 12.18 6.45 10.53
CA ALA A 155 13.59 6.23 10.84
C ALA A 155 14.34 7.57 10.97
N LYS A 156 14.06 8.54 10.08
CA LYS A 156 14.61 9.91 10.15
C LYS A 156 14.23 10.60 11.46
N GLY A 157 12.95 10.54 11.84
CA GLY A 157 12.48 11.13 13.09
C GLY A 157 13.15 10.54 14.33
N ILE A 158 13.31 9.22 14.39
CA ILE A 158 14.00 8.53 15.47
C ILE A 158 15.48 8.95 15.51
N ALA A 159 16.16 8.99 14.35
CA ALA A 159 17.57 9.37 14.27
C ALA A 159 17.82 10.81 14.74
N LEU A 160 16.94 11.75 14.38
CA LEU A 160 17.01 13.14 14.86
C LEU A 160 16.86 13.22 16.38
N GLY A 161 15.89 12.54 16.97
CA GLY A 161 15.73 12.51 18.43
C GLY A 161 16.91 11.89 19.17
N ILE A 162 17.57 10.87 18.58
CA ILE A 162 18.82 10.32 19.15
C ILE A 162 19.96 11.33 19.05
N ALA A 163 20.11 12.01 17.91
CA ALA A 163 21.17 13.01 17.71
C ALA A 163 21.08 14.14 18.74
N GLU A 164 19.89 14.70 18.94
CA GLU A 164 19.64 15.74 19.95
C GLU A 164 20.04 15.28 21.36
N GLN A 165 19.71 14.04 21.75
CA GLN A 165 20.09 13.51 23.06
C GLN A 165 21.58 13.31 23.23
N LEU A 166 22.31 12.99 22.16
CA LEU A 166 23.75 12.83 22.19
C LEU A 166 24.48 14.18 22.32
N GLU A 167 23.96 15.22 21.64
CA GLU A 167 24.49 16.59 21.75
C GLU A 167 24.33 17.12 23.18
N HIS A 168 23.17 16.99 23.82
CA HIS A 168 22.95 17.42 25.22
C HIS A 168 23.75 16.64 26.26
N ARG A 169 24.36 15.50 25.94
CA ARG A 169 25.24 14.76 26.85
C ARG A 169 26.71 15.20 26.79
N GLN A 170 27.05 16.05 25.82
CA GLN A 170 28.44 16.55 25.65
C GLN A 170 28.61 17.95 26.27
N GLU A 171 27.51 18.58 26.71
CA GLU A 171 27.51 19.80 27.55
C GLU A 171 27.47 19.44 29.05
#